data_ee2ea398f3b001ddc3512b3e193ad4b8
#
_entry.id   ee2ea398f3b001ddc3512b3e193ad4b8
#
_cell.length_a   1.000
_cell.length_b   1.000
_cell.length_c   1.000
_cell.angle_alpha   90.00
_cell.angle_beta   90.00
_cell.angle_gamma   90.00
#
_symmetry.space_group_name_H-M   'P 1'
#
loop_
_entity.id
_entity.type
_entity.pdbx_description
1 polymer ?
#
loop_
_entity_poly.entity_id
_entity_poly.type
_entity_poly.pdbx_seq_one_letter_code
_entity_poly.pdbx_strand_id
1 'polypeptide(L)'
;VLELDRVGYLYANGTRALDSVSLKIPRGIFGLLGPNGAGKSTLMRTIATLQRPSEGSIRFGDVDVLEEPQRLRRTLGYLPQEFGVYPRVPALEMLDHLAVLKGLCDSAERRSAVESLLHQVNLWDVRKKHLASFSGGMRQRFGIAQALIGCPELVIVDEPTAGLDPEERNRFLDLLSEVGERAIVILSTHIVADVAVLCPRMAVLAGGQVVLEGESSELVERLRGRIWSKDVARADLDACRARHQPISTRLGGGRVVVHILSDTDPGEGYVPATGDLEDAYFAALSDPRRP
;
A
#
# COMPACT_ATOMS: atom_id res chain seq x y z
N VAL A 1 10.25 1.42 14.63
CA VAL A 1 9.06 0.55 14.60
C VAL A 1 7.82 1.41 14.75
N LEU A 2 6.78 1.13 13.94
CA LEU A 2 5.43 1.67 14.12
C LEU A 2 4.56 0.57 14.72
N GLU A 3 3.91 0.86 15.83
CA GLU A 3 3.06 -0.07 16.57
C GLU A 3 1.64 0.49 16.68
N LEU A 4 0.67 -0.31 16.28
CA LEU A 4 -0.76 -0.06 16.45
C LEU A 4 -1.30 -1.10 17.42
N ASP A 5 -2.02 -0.67 18.45
CA ASP A 5 -2.67 -1.55 19.42
C ASP A 5 -4.16 -1.27 19.46
N ARG A 6 -4.95 -2.24 18.98
CA ARG A 6 -6.42 -2.26 18.95
C ARG A 6 -7.03 -0.95 18.44
N VAL A 7 -6.49 -0.44 17.35
CA VAL A 7 -6.96 0.80 16.72
C VAL A 7 -8.32 0.58 16.10
N GLY A 8 -9.31 1.33 16.56
CA GLY A 8 -10.67 1.34 16.03
C GLY A 8 -11.07 2.72 15.52
N TYR A 9 -11.92 2.75 14.49
CA TYR A 9 -12.45 3.99 13.95
C TYR A 9 -13.93 3.85 13.58
N LEU A 10 -14.76 4.69 14.23
CA LEU A 10 -16.19 4.78 13.98
C LEU A 10 -16.51 6.13 13.35
N TYR A 11 -17.07 6.13 12.15
CA TYR A 11 -17.58 7.35 11.51
C TYR A 11 -18.86 7.86 12.18
N ALA A 12 -19.14 9.16 12.03
CA ALA A 12 -20.34 9.79 12.59
C ALA A 12 -21.67 9.18 12.11
N ASN A 13 -21.66 8.53 10.94
CA ASN A 13 -22.82 7.81 10.40
C ASN A 13 -22.99 6.39 10.99
N GLY A 14 -22.18 6.00 11.97
CA GLY A 14 -22.23 4.68 12.60
C GLY A 14 -21.42 3.59 11.88
N THR A 15 -20.75 3.89 10.77
CA THR A 15 -19.93 2.90 10.07
C THR A 15 -18.63 2.67 10.82
N ARG A 16 -18.37 1.43 11.28
CA ARG A 16 -17.10 1.01 11.85
C ARG A 16 -16.12 0.69 10.72
N ALA A 17 -15.18 1.57 10.47
CA ALA A 17 -14.20 1.42 9.39
C ALA A 17 -12.93 0.70 9.82
N LEU A 18 -12.58 0.76 11.10
CA LEU A 18 -11.50 -0.03 11.71
C LEU A 18 -12.05 -0.69 12.97
N ASP A 19 -11.72 -1.95 13.15
CA ASP A 19 -12.17 -2.76 14.27
C ASP A 19 -10.99 -3.50 14.89
N SER A 20 -10.47 -2.93 15.99
CA SER A 20 -9.40 -3.51 16.79
C SER A 20 -8.12 -3.86 15.99
N VAL A 21 -7.69 -3.00 15.08
CA VAL A 21 -6.50 -3.23 14.24
C VAL A 21 -5.24 -3.15 15.09
N SER A 22 -4.50 -4.25 15.15
CA SER A 22 -3.19 -4.32 15.80
C SER A 22 -2.15 -4.75 14.77
N LEU A 23 -1.06 -3.98 14.63
CA LEU A 23 0.02 -4.22 13.67
C LEU A 23 1.35 -3.75 14.25
N LYS A 24 2.42 -4.48 13.91
CA LYS A 24 3.79 -4.07 14.23
C LYS A 24 4.62 -3.99 12.95
N ILE A 25 4.91 -2.76 12.53
CA ILE A 25 5.57 -2.47 11.26
C ILE A 25 7.02 -2.07 11.53
N PRO A 26 8.00 -2.92 11.17
CA PRO A 26 9.43 -2.61 11.30
C PRO A 26 9.89 -1.64 10.21
N ARG A 27 11.16 -1.21 10.28
CA ARG A 27 11.83 -0.50 9.19
C ARG A 27 11.80 -1.36 7.92
N GLY A 28 11.69 -0.71 6.78
CA GLY A 28 11.56 -1.35 5.47
C GLY A 28 10.21 -1.07 4.85
N ILE A 29 9.90 -1.79 3.78
CA ILE A 29 8.64 -1.63 3.05
C ILE A 29 7.62 -2.65 3.57
N PHE A 30 6.45 -2.14 3.92
CA PHE A 30 5.32 -2.92 4.40
C PHE A 30 4.12 -2.75 3.46
N GLY A 31 3.61 -3.86 2.95
CA GLY A 31 2.41 -3.88 2.09
C GLY A 31 1.13 -3.92 2.90
N LEU A 32 0.20 -3.01 2.64
CA LEU A 32 -1.15 -3.06 3.18
C LEU A 32 -2.13 -3.34 2.05
N LEU A 33 -2.57 -4.58 1.94
CA LEU A 33 -3.53 -5.04 0.94
C LEU A 33 -4.96 -5.04 1.49
N GLY A 34 -5.93 -5.04 0.61
CA GLY A 34 -7.34 -5.24 0.94
C GLY A 34 -8.26 -4.72 -0.15
N PRO A 35 -9.49 -5.21 -0.21
CA PRO A 35 -10.48 -4.73 -1.18
C PRO A 35 -10.87 -3.27 -0.91
N ASN A 36 -11.60 -2.67 -1.87
CA ASN A 36 -12.17 -1.35 -1.67
C ASN A 36 -13.15 -1.38 -0.49
N GLY A 37 -13.11 -0.35 0.36
CA GLY A 37 -13.91 -0.28 1.58
C GLY A 37 -13.36 -1.10 2.76
N ALA A 38 -12.22 -1.77 2.63
CA ALA A 38 -11.62 -2.55 3.73
C ALA A 38 -11.16 -1.72 4.94
N GLY A 39 -11.04 -0.39 4.80
CA GLY A 39 -10.54 0.51 5.84
C GLY A 39 -9.11 1.01 5.63
N LYS A 40 -8.42 0.64 4.54
CA LYS A 40 -7.02 1.01 4.26
C LYS A 40 -6.78 2.53 4.37
N SER A 41 -7.51 3.34 3.59
CA SER A 41 -7.33 4.80 3.61
C SER A 41 -7.71 5.42 4.96
N THR A 42 -8.68 4.82 5.69
CA THR A 42 -8.99 5.23 7.06
C THR A 42 -7.80 4.97 7.98
N LEU A 43 -7.18 3.79 7.90
CA LEU A 43 -5.99 3.45 8.67
C LEU A 43 -4.83 4.37 8.35
N MET A 44 -4.56 4.63 7.05
CA MET A 44 -3.51 5.55 6.61
C MET A 44 -3.70 6.97 7.16
N ARG A 45 -4.93 7.51 7.06
CA ARG A 45 -5.26 8.84 7.60
C ARG A 45 -5.13 8.90 9.11
N THR A 46 -5.45 7.82 9.82
CA THR A 46 -5.31 7.73 11.27
C THR A 46 -3.84 7.72 11.68
N ILE A 47 -2.98 6.93 11.02
CA ILE A 47 -1.53 6.92 11.25
C ILE A 47 -0.94 8.29 10.89
N ALA A 48 -1.37 8.90 9.77
CA ALA A 48 -0.92 10.22 9.33
C ALA A 48 -1.42 11.37 10.22
N THR A 49 -2.14 11.08 11.30
CA THR A 49 -2.71 12.06 12.24
C THR A 49 -3.71 13.06 11.62
N LEU A 50 -4.32 12.68 10.49
CA LEU A 50 -5.36 13.49 9.85
C LEU A 50 -6.74 13.28 10.48
N GLN A 51 -6.89 12.22 11.26
CA GLN A 51 -8.06 11.91 12.07
C GLN A 51 -7.63 11.16 13.32
N ARG A 52 -8.37 11.32 14.42
CA ARG A 52 -8.09 10.62 15.67
C ARG A 52 -8.87 9.30 15.71
N PRO A 53 -8.27 8.16 16.09
CA PRO A 53 -9.01 6.91 16.25
C PRO A 53 -10.05 7.04 17.37
N SER A 54 -11.10 6.22 17.31
CA SER A 54 -12.12 6.15 18.35
C SER A 54 -11.63 5.37 19.57
N GLU A 55 -10.71 4.44 19.37
CA GLU A 55 -10.13 3.57 20.40
C GLU A 55 -8.72 3.09 19.98
N GLY A 56 -7.95 2.58 20.95
CA GLY A 56 -6.62 2.06 20.73
C GLY A 56 -5.52 3.11 20.81
N SER A 57 -4.28 2.71 20.52
CA SER A 57 -3.10 3.58 20.57
C SER A 57 -2.19 3.35 19.37
N ILE A 58 -1.39 4.36 19.04
CA ILE A 58 -0.41 4.33 17.95
C ILE A 58 0.90 4.90 18.46
N ARG A 59 2.00 4.15 18.30
CA ARG A 59 3.34 4.56 18.68
C ARG A 59 4.30 4.48 17.51
N PHE A 60 5.12 5.49 17.36
CA PHE A 60 6.22 5.51 16.38
C PHE A 60 7.55 5.70 17.13
N GLY A 61 8.27 4.60 17.34
CA GLY A 61 9.42 4.59 18.24
C GLY A 61 9.03 4.99 19.66
N ASP A 62 9.59 6.09 20.16
CA ASP A 62 9.28 6.69 21.46
C ASP A 62 8.08 7.66 21.43
N VAL A 63 7.60 8.03 20.24
CA VAL A 63 6.53 9.01 20.06
C VAL A 63 5.16 8.37 20.23
N ASP A 64 4.35 8.88 21.14
CA ASP A 64 2.90 8.63 21.16
C ASP A 64 2.25 9.53 20.10
N VAL A 65 1.74 8.87 19.04
CA VAL A 65 1.22 9.57 17.85
C VAL A 65 -0.04 10.39 18.16
N LEU A 66 -0.82 9.96 19.16
CA LEU A 66 -2.08 10.62 19.53
C LEU A 66 -1.87 11.82 20.44
N GLU A 67 -0.84 11.79 21.29
CA GLU A 67 -0.51 12.86 22.21
C GLU A 67 0.50 13.86 21.60
N GLU A 68 1.42 13.38 20.76
CA GLU A 68 2.47 14.19 20.15
C GLU A 68 2.42 14.21 18.61
N PRO A 69 1.27 14.49 17.97
CA PRO A 69 1.11 14.39 16.51
C PRO A 69 2.07 15.29 15.74
N GLN A 70 2.48 16.41 16.31
CA GLN A 70 3.42 17.34 15.68
C GLN A 70 4.85 16.76 15.56
N ARG A 71 5.26 15.90 16.51
CA ARG A 71 6.55 15.19 16.41
C ARG A 71 6.54 14.24 15.22
N LEU A 72 5.47 13.44 15.07
CA LEU A 72 5.34 12.54 13.91
C LEU A 72 5.31 13.33 12.60
N ARG A 73 4.52 14.39 12.50
CA ARG A 73 4.34 15.16 11.25
C ARG A 73 5.65 15.73 10.69
N ARG A 74 6.65 15.99 11.55
CA ARG A 74 7.97 16.46 11.11
C ARG A 74 8.73 15.39 10.33
N THR A 75 8.56 14.14 10.71
CA THR A 75 9.26 12.97 10.13
C THR A 75 8.36 12.10 9.25
N LEU A 76 7.12 12.55 8.99
CA LEU A 76 6.14 11.83 8.17
C LEU A 76 6.15 12.37 6.73
N GLY A 77 6.25 11.49 5.74
CA GLY A 77 5.87 11.72 4.36
C GLY A 77 4.52 11.05 4.08
N TYR A 78 3.58 11.78 3.49
CA TYR A 78 2.28 11.21 3.15
C TYR A 78 1.87 11.57 1.73
N LEU A 79 1.63 10.55 0.91
CA LEU A 79 1.05 10.66 -0.42
C LEU A 79 -0.34 10.01 -0.39
N PRO A 80 -1.42 10.77 -0.31
CA PRO A 80 -2.77 10.22 -0.42
C PRO A 80 -3.09 9.81 -1.86
N GLN A 81 -4.10 8.97 -2.04
CA GLN A 81 -4.60 8.52 -3.34
C GLN A 81 -4.96 9.71 -4.27
N GLU A 82 -5.61 10.72 -3.70
CA GLU A 82 -5.89 11.99 -4.37
C GLU A 82 -5.23 13.13 -3.61
N PHE A 83 -4.38 13.87 -4.28
CA PHE A 83 -3.75 15.06 -3.71
C PHE A 83 -3.93 16.26 -4.63
N GLY A 84 -4.27 17.37 -4.01
CA GLY A 84 -4.38 18.65 -4.72
C GLY A 84 -3.02 19.27 -4.95
N VAL A 85 -2.88 19.95 -6.08
CA VAL A 85 -1.74 20.83 -6.37
C VAL A 85 -2.23 22.23 -6.63
N TYR A 86 -1.44 23.24 -6.31
CA TYR A 86 -1.73 24.61 -6.70
C TYR A 86 -1.47 24.77 -8.21
N PRO A 87 -2.53 24.87 -9.04
CA PRO A 87 -2.41 24.66 -10.49
C PRO A 87 -1.51 25.69 -11.20
N ARG A 88 -1.41 26.91 -10.68
CA ARG A 88 -0.65 28.01 -11.26
C ARG A 88 0.73 28.23 -10.63
N VAL A 89 1.19 27.30 -9.80
CA VAL A 89 2.49 27.37 -9.16
C VAL A 89 3.45 26.43 -9.90
N PRO A 90 4.68 26.87 -10.22
CA PRO A 90 5.73 26.00 -10.73
C PRO A 90 6.13 24.91 -9.74
N ALA A 91 6.52 23.73 -10.25
CA ALA A 91 6.90 22.59 -9.40
C ALA A 91 8.04 22.93 -8.44
N LEU A 92 9.06 23.65 -8.92
CA LEU A 92 10.21 24.06 -8.11
C LEU A 92 9.78 24.95 -6.92
N GLU A 93 8.95 25.95 -7.18
CA GLU A 93 8.48 26.89 -6.16
C GLU A 93 7.58 26.19 -5.13
N MET A 94 6.73 25.29 -5.59
CA MET A 94 5.87 24.52 -4.69
C MET A 94 6.67 23.60 -3.77
N LEU A 95 7.67 22.88 -4.29
CA LEU A 95 8.54 22.05 -3.48
C LEU A 95 9.40 22.86 -2.51
N ASP A 96 9.93 24.02 -2.93
CA ASP A 96 10.69 24.91 -2.04
C ASP A 96 9.81 25.40 -0.89
N HIS A 97 8.57 25.80 -1.18
CA HIS A 97 7.62 26.21 -0.15
C HIS A 97 7.30 25.08 0.84
N LEU A 98 7.04 23.86 0.33
CA LEU A 98 6.78 22.70 1.18
C LEU A 98 8.00 22.32 2.02
N ALA A 99 9.21 22.49 1.51
CA ALA A 99 10.44 22.26 2.23
C ALA A 99 10.60 23.23 3.42
N VAL A 100 10.21 24.51 3.25
CA VAL A 100 10.16 25.46 4.36
C VAL A 100 9.16 24.99 5.43
N LEU A 101 7.97 24.55 5.05
CA LEU A 101 6.95 24.04 5.97
C LEU A 101 7.41 22.78 6.72
N LYS A 102 8.31 22.01 6.12
CA LYS A 102 8.97 20.84 6.75
C LYS A 102 10.16 21.21 7.65
N GLY A 103 10.49 22.51 7.74
CA GLY A 103 11.54 23.01 8.63
C GLY A 103 12.92 23.15 7.99
N LEU A 104 13.06 22.99 6.67
CA LEU A 104 14.30 23.28 5.94
C LEU A 104 14.46 24.80 5.78
N CYS A 105 14.88 25.48 6.84
CA CYS A 105 14.94 26.94 6.89
C CYS A 105 16.19 27.49 6.18
N ASP A 106 17.31 26.77 6.18
CA ASP A 106 18.50 27.18 5.46
C ASP A 106 18.27 27.14 3.94
N SER A 107 18.54 28.25 3.27
CA SER A 107 18.22 28.41 1.86
C SER A 107 19.12 27.57 0.93
N ALA A 108 20.36 27.30 1.31
CA ALA A 108 21.30 26.51 0.50
C ALA A 108 20.99 25.03 0.65
N GLU A 109 20.77 24.55 1.89
CA GLU A 109 20.34 23.19 2.17
C GLU A 109 19.01 22.87 1.48
N ARG A 110 18.03 23.75 1.63
CA ARG A 110 16.70 23.59 1.01
C ARG A 110 16.78 23.49 -0.51
N ARG A 111 17.54 24.40 -1.14
CA ARG A 111 17.74 24.37 -2.60
C ARG A 111 18.35 23.06 -3.05
N SER A 112 19.41 22.60 -2.37
CA SER A 112 20.08 21.34 -2.68
C SER A 112 19.13 20.15 -2.53
N ALA A 113 18.32 20.10 -1.45
CA ALA A 113 17.35 19.04 -1.21
C ALA A 113 16.25 19.01 -2.29
N VAL A 114 15.69 20.17 -2.65
CA VAL A 114 14.65 20.27 -3.68
C VAL A 114 15.19 19.90 -5.06
N GLU A 115 16.40 20.36 -5.41
CA GLU A 115 17.06 19.99 -6.67
C GLU A 115 17.30 18.47 -6.77
N SER A 116 17.85 17.87 -5.71
CA SER A 116 18.07 16.43 -5.64
C SER A 116 16.76 15.64 -5.81
N LEU A 117 15.70 16.02 -5.13
CA LEU A 117 14.39 15.37 -5.26
C LEU A 117 13.82 15.48 -6.67
N LEU A 118 13.92 16.67 -7.30
CA LEU A 118 13.43 16.86 -8.68
C LEU A 118 14.19 16.02 -9.69
N HIS A 119 15.50 15.82 -9.48
CA HIS A 119 16.30 14.89 -10.29
C HIS A 119 15.88 13.44 -10.05
N GLN A 120 15.73 13.03 -8.79
CA GLN A 120 15.37 11.67 -8.39
C GLN A 120 14.03 11.23 -8.98
N VAL A 121 13.04 12.14 -9.00
CA VAL A 121 11.72 11.87 -9.60
C VAL A 121 11.64 12.22 -11.10
N ASN A 122 12.76 12.55 -11.76
CA ASN A 122 12.83 12.92 -13.19
C ASN A 122 11.84 14.05 -13.58
N LEU A 123 11.84 15.12 -12.78
CA LEU A 123 11.06 16.34 -13.04
C LEU A 123 11.91 17.59 -13.18
N TRP A 124 13.25 17.46 -13.13
CA TRP A 124 14.15 18.60 -13.19
C TRP A 124 13.97 19.48 -14.44
N ASP A 125 13.86 18.87 -15.62
CA ASP A 125 13.74 19.61 -16.88
C ASP A 125 12.42 20.38 -17.01
N VAL A 126 11.41 19.95 -16.27
CA VAL A 126 10.08 20.59 -16.27
C VAL A 126 9.77 21.37 -14.99
N ARG A 127 10.75 21.54 -14.10
CA ARG A 127 10.59 22.18 -12.78
C ARG A 127 10.00 23.57 -12.77
N LYS A 128 10.15 24.33 -13.88
CA LYS A 128 9.60 25.68 -14.05
C LYS A 128 8.20 25.70 -14.65
N LYS A 129 7.67 24.53 -15.08
CA LYS A 129 6.29 24.45 -15.58
C LYS A 129 5.29 24.48 -14.44
N HIS A 130 4.13 25.05 -14.70
CA HIS A 130 3.00 25.05 -13.77
C HIS A 130 2.47 23.63 -13.58
N LEU A 131 2.12 23.26 -12.35
CA LEU A 131 1.61 21.94 -11.99
C LEU A 131 0.32 21.55 -12.75
N ALA A 132 -0.48 22.55 -13.17
CA ALA A 132 -1.65 22.31 -14.01
C ALA A 132 -1.31 21.68 -15.37
N SER A 133 -0.10 21.91 -15.89
CA SER A 133 0.34 21.36 -17.18
C SER A 133 0.96 19.94 -17.09
N PHE A 134 1.06 19.39 -15.88
CA PHE A 134 1.64 18.07 -15.67
C PHE A 134 0.68 16.97 -16.12
N SER A 135 1.24 15.93 -16.78
CA SER A 135 0.52 14.68 -17.03
C SER A 135 0.16 13.97 -15.70
N GLY A 136 -0.68 12.96 -15.76
CA GLY A 136 -1.00 12.14 -14.58
C GLY A 136 0.25 11.57 -13.90
N GLY A 137 1.15 10.94 -14.67
CA GLY A 137 2.41 10.41 -14.17
C GLY A 137 3.37 11.49 -13.64
N MET A 138 3.44 12.66 -14.30
CA MET A 138 4.22 13.79 -13.76
C MET A 138 3.68 14.30 -12.44
N ARG A 139 2.35 14.38 -12.29
CA ARG A 139 1.71 14.76 -11.02
C ARG A 139 2.01 13.74 -9.93
N GLN A 140 1.91 12.44 -10.24
CA GLN A 140 2.22 11.38 -9.29
C GLN A 140 3.68 11.47 -8.81
N ARG A 141 4.64 11.63 -9.73
CA ARG A 141 6.06 11.83 -9.40
C ARG A 141 6.30 13.08 -8.55
N PHE A 142 5.56 14.15 -8.82
CA PHE A 142 5.60 15.36 -7.98
C PHE A 142 5.07 15.10 -6.57
N GLY A 143 3.96 14.35 -6.43
CA GLY A 143 3.42 13.94 -5.14
C GLY A 143 4.41 13.12 -4.30
N ILE A 144 5.19 12.26 -4.98
CA ILE A 144 6.26 11.48 -4.33
C ILE A 144 7.35 12.43 -3.82
N ALA A 145 7.85 13.34 -4.68
CA ALA A 145 8.84 14.32 -4.25
C ALA A 145 8.36 15.11 -3.04
N GLN A 146 7.09 15.53 -3.04
CA GLN A 146 6.44 16.20 -1.91
C GLN A 146 6.45 15.33 -0.63
N ALA A 147 6.15 14.04 -0.75
CA ALA A 147 6.14 13.12 0.39
C ALA A 147 7.54 12.87 0.95
N LEU A 148 8.59 12.93 0.12
CA LEU A 148 9.98 12.65 0.51
C LEU A 148 10.75 13.88 1.01
N ILE A 149 10.16 15.09 0.95
CA ILE A 149 10.81 16.31 1.48
C ILE A 149 11.16 16.12 2.97
N GLY A 150 12.38 16.53 3.33
CA GLY A 150 12.87 16.50 4.70
C GLY A 150 13.30 15.11 5.17
N CYS A 151 13.56 14.18 4.26
CA CYS A 151 14.04 12.83 4.57
C CYS A 151 13.20 12.14 5.65
N PRO A 152 11.92 11.86 5.41
CA PRO A 152 11.02 11.30 6.41
C PRO A 152 11.47 9.93 6.92
N GLU A 153 11.16 9.63 8.17
CA GLU A 153 11.40 8.33 8.80
C GLU A 153 10.19 7.37 8.65
N LEU A 154 9.02 7.93 8.39
CA LEU A 154 7.79 7.20 8.05
C LEU A 154 7.22 7.77 6.76
N VAL A 155 7.02 6.93 5.76
CA VAL A 155 6.39 7.28 4.48
C VAL A 155 5.14 6.44 4.29
N ILE A 156 4.03 7.09 4.01
CA ILE A 156 2.75 6.44 3.73
C ILE A 156 2.36 6.81 2.30
N VAL A 157 2.13 5.81 1.47
CA VAL A 157 1.69 5.98 0.09
C VAL A 157 0.41 5.17 -0.16
N ASP A 158 -0.64 5.87 -0.57
CA ASP A 158 -1.96 5.27 -0.78
C ASP A 158 -2.25 5.18 -2.28
N GLU A 159 -2.35 3.93 -2.81
CA GLU A 159 -2.61 3.60 -4.23
C GLU A 159 -1.67 4.33 -5.23
N PRO A 160 -0.35 4.34 -5.02
CA PRO A 160 0.54 5.25 -5.75
C PRO A 160 0.81 4.84 -7.21
N THR A 161 0.57 3.60 -7.57
CA THR A 161 0.88 3.04 -8.91
C THR A 161 -0.32 3.11 -9.87
N ALA A 162 -1.48 3.56 -9.37
CA ALA A 162 -2.67 3.68 -10.19
C ALA A 162 -2.48 4.71 -11.31
N GLY A 163 -2.67 4.28 -12.56
CA GLY A 163 -2.56 5.15 -13.74
C GLY A 163 -1.14 5.48 -14.19
N LEU A 164 -0.12 4.83 -13.64
CA LEU A 164 1.25 4.88 -14.16
C LEU A 164 1.43 3.87 -15.31
N ASP A 165 2.23 4.25 -16.30
CA ASP A 165 2.70 3.29 -17.28
C ASP A 165 3.72 2.31 -16.65
N PRO A 166 4.03 1.17 -17.30
CA PRO A 166 4.92 0.16 -16.73
C PRO A 166 6.32 0.68 -16.40
N GLU A 167 6.89 1.59 -17.20
CA GLU A 167 8.22 2.15 -16.96
C GLU A 167 8.21 3.11 -15.77
N GLU A 168 7.21 4.00 -15.69
CA GLU A 168 7.02 4.92 -14.57
C GLU A 168 6.75 4.14 -13.27
N ARG A 169 5.95 3.06 -13.33
CA ARG A 169 5.68 2.18 -12.18
C ARG A 169 6.97 1.54 -11.66
N ASN A 170 7.81 0.96 -12.52
CA ASN A 170 9.06 0.34 -12.11
C ASN A 170 9.99 1.35 -11.44
N ARG A 171 10.20 2.52 -12.05
CA ARG A 171 11.01 3.60 -11.45
C ARG A 171 10.49 4.04 -10.08
N PHE A 172 9.16 4.05 -9.93
CA PHE A 172 8.54 4.37 -8.65
C PHE A 172 8.81 3.31 -7.59
N LEU A 173 8.70 2.02 -7.94
CA LEU A 173 8.99 0.91 -7.04
C LEU A 173 10.47 0.91 -6.62
N ASP A 174 11.39 1.19 -7.56
CA ASP A 174 12.83 1.34 -7.27
C ASP A 174 13.08 2.47 -6.25
N LEU A 175 12.44 3.64 -6.45
CA LEU A 175 12.55 4.76 -5.53
C LEU A 175 12.04 4.42 -4.13
N LEU A 176 10.90 3.72 -4.02
CA LEU A 176 10.39 3.26 -2.73
C LEU A 176 11.33 2.25 -2.06
N SER A 177 11.98 1.40 -2.86
CA SER A 177 12.98 0.44 -2.35
C SER A 177 14.14 1.17 -1.68
N GLU A 178 14.71 2.18 -2.34
CA GLU A 178 15.77 3.03 -1.76
C GLU A 178 15.33 3.74 -0.47
N VAL A 179 14.10 4.25 -0.44
CA VAL A 179 13.54 4.91 0.74
C VAL A 179 13.36 3.91 1.89
N GLY A 180 12.94 2.68 1.58
CA GLY A 180 12.73 1.60 2.54
C GLY A 180 14.00 1.20 3.30
N GLU A 181 15.19 1.41 2.73
CA GLU A 181 16.46 1.12 3.43
C GLU A 181 16.64 1.98 4.70
N ARG A 182 16.09 3.19 4.71
CA ARG A 182 16.28 4.19 5.79
C ARG A 182 14.99 4.52 6.58
N ALA A 183 13.82 4.28 6.01
CA ALA A 183 12.53 4.65 6.58
C ALA A 183 11.60 3.43 6.72
N ILE A 184 10.50 3.61 7.43
CA ILE A 184 9.33 2.74 7.31
C ILE A 184 8.51 3.26 6.13
N VAL A 185 8.22 2.41 5.15
CA VAL A 185 7.34 2.73 4.02
C VAL A 185 6.11 1.85 4.09
N ILE A 186 4.93 2.45 4.20
CA ILE A 186 3.65 1.73 4.13
C ILE A 186 3.08 1.95 2.73
N LEU A 187 3.03 0.88 1.95
CA LEU A 187 2.43 0.85 0.62
C LEU A 187 1.01 0.29 0.71
N SER A 188 0.01 1.14 0.59
CA SER A 188 -1.39 0.72 0.49
C SER A 188 -1.75 0.51 -0.97
N THR A 189 -2.21 -0.68 -1.31
CA THR A 189 -2.63 -1.01 -2.67
C THR A 189 -3.65 -2.15 -2.70
N HIS A 190 -4.36 -2.30 -3.80
CA HIS A 190 -5.16 -3.48 -4.12
C HIS A 190 -4.45 -4.40 -5.13
N ILE A 191 -3.26 -4.01 -5.61
CA ILE A 191 -2.47 -4.75 -6.61
C ILE A 191 -1.48 -5.66 -5.88
N VAL A 192 -1.80 -6.94 -5.78
CA VAL A 192 -0.95 -7.94 -5.08
C VAL A 192 0.45 -8.03 -5.70
N ALA A 193 0.56 -7.87 -7.03
CA ALA A 193 1.82 -7.91 -7.74
C ALA A 193 2.83 -6.84 -7.28
N ASP A 194 2.38 -5.63 -6.89
CA ASP A 194 3.26 -4.59 -6.34
C ASP A 194 3.85 -5.02 -5.00
N VAL A 195 3.00 -5.61 -4.15
CA VAL A 195 3.41 -6.09 -2.83
C VAL A 195 4.35 -7.28 -2.95
N ALA A 196 4.06 -8.21 -3.87
CA ALA A 196 4.90 -9.40 -4.09
C ALA A 196 6.34 -9.05 -4.51
N VAL A 197 6.51 -7.96 -5.28
CA VAL A 197 7.83 -7.51 -5.74
C VAL A 197 8.58 -6.73 -4.68
N LEU A 198 7.86 -5.86 -3.93
CA LEU A 198 8.50 -4.80 -3.16
C LEU A 198 8.45 -5.02 -1.64
N CYS A 199 7.42 -5.73 -1.13
CA CYS A 199 7.14 -5.78 0.29
C CYS A 199 7.57 -7.13 0.92
N PRO A 200 8.66 -7.16 1.72
CA PRO A 200 9.04 -8.37 2.46
C PRO A 200 7.96 -8.81 3.46
N ARG A 201 7.24 -7.85 4.02
CA ARG A 201 6.16 -8.06 4.99
C ARG A 201 4.89 -7.36 4.55
N MET A 202 3.77 -7.97 4.87
CA MET A 202 2.46 -7.42 4.50
C MET A 202 1.37 -7.76 5.52
N ALA A 203 0.27 -7.00 5.42
CA ALA A 203 -1.00 -7.37 6.03
C ALA A 203 -2.15 -7.21 5.03
N VAL A 204 -3.19 -8.02 5.20
CA VAL A 204 -4.45 -7.89 4.48
C VAL A 204 -5.49 -7.35 5.44
N LEU A 205 -6.09 -6.23 5.07
CA LEU A 205 -7.21 -5.62 5.78
C LEU A 205 -8.51 -5.97 5.07
N ALA A 206 -9.51 -6.43 5.82
CA ALA A 206 -10.86 -6.66 5.28
C ALA A 206 -11.91 -6.46 6.38
N GLY A 207 -12.98 -5.75 6.05
CA GLY A 207 -14.05 -5.42 7.03
C GLY A 207 -13.53 -4.64 8.25
N GLY A 208 -12.48 -3.85 8.09
CA GLY A 208 -11.86 -3.09 9.18
C GLY A 208 -10.90 -3.88 10.07
N GLN A 209 -10.67 -5.16 9.81
CA GLN A 209 -9.80 -6.04 10.61
C GLN A 209 -8.62 -6.55 9.81
N VAL A 210 -7.49 -6.84 10.49
CA VAL A 210 -6.35 -7.56 9.91
C VAL A 210 -6.71 -9.03 9.84
N VAL A 211 -6.74 -9.58 8.62
CA VAL A 211 -7.14 -10.97 8.38
C VAL A 211 -5.97 -11.87 8.02
N LEU A 212 -4.86 -11.26 7.60
CA LEU A 212 -3.58 -11.94 7.31
C LEU A 212 -2.45 -10.97 7.61
N GLU A 213 -1.37 -11.44 8.24
CA GLU A 213 -0.14 -10.68 8.48
C GLU A 213 1.04 -11.64 8.47
N GLY A 214 2.18 -11.19 7.93
CA GLY A 214 3.42 -11.96 7.97
C GLY A 214 4.44 -11.55 6.93
N GLU A 215 5.50 -12.33 6.83
CA GLU A 215 6.45 -12.26 5.74
C GLU A 215 5.85 -12.84 4.47
N SER A 216 5.98 -12.14 3.34
CA SER A 216 5.35 -12.55 2.07
C SER A 216 5.75 -13.98 1.67
N SER A 217 7.02 -14.34 1.86
CA SER A 217 7.53 -15.71 1.61
C SER A 217 6.92 -16.77 2.52
N GLU A 218 6.75 -16.47 3.81
CA GLU A 218 6.13 -17.40 4.76
C GLU A 218 4.64 -17.59 4.47
N LEU A 219 3.95 -16.53 4.06
CA LEU A 219 2.54 -16.60 3.72
C LEU A 219 2.30 -17.50 2.50
N VAL A 220 3.18 -17.44 1.50
CA VAL A 220 3.14 -18.34 0.34
C VAL A 220 3.48 -19.78 0.75
N GLU A 221 4.51 -19.98 1.60
CA GLU A 221 4.91 -21.30 2.05
C GLU A 221 3.80 -22.03 2.83
N ARG A 222 2.94 -21.32 3.56
CA ARG A 222 1.76 -21.90 4.24
C ARG A 222 0.75 -22.54 3.28
N LEU A 223 0.80 -22.19 1.99
CA LEU A 223 -0.05 -22.78 0.94
C LEU A 223 0.56 -24.04 0.31
N ARG A 224 1.80 -24.39 0.64
CA ARG A 224 2.51 -25.48 0.03
C ARG A 224 1.75 -26.80 0.17
N GLY A 225 1.54 -27.49 -0.95
CA GLY A 225 0.81 -28.76 -1.00
C GLY A 225 -0.69 -28.65 -0.79
N ARG A 226 -1.23 -27.43 -0.70
CA ARG A 226 -2.65 -27.16 -0.47
C ARG A 226 -3.35 -26.47 -1.65
N ILE A 227 -2.59 -26.01 -2.65
CA ILE A 227 -3.13 -25.40 -3.86
C ILE A 227 -3.28 -26.45 -4.95
N TRP A 228 -4.46 -26.47 -5.51
CA TRP A 228 -4.82 -27.36 -6.61
C TRP A 228 -5.35 -26.51 -7.78
N SER A 229 -4.90 -26.81 -8.99
CA SER A 229 -5.31 -26.09 -10.18
C SER A 229 -6.03 -26.98 -11.18
N LYS A 230 -6.94 -26.38 -11.94
CA LYS A 230 -7.66 -27.07 -13.03
C LYS A 230 -7.95 -26.09 -14.15
N ASP A 231 -7.73 -26.53 -15.39
CA ASP A 231 -8.17 -25.81 -16.57
C ASP A 231 -9.66 -26.09 -16.80
N VAL A 232 -10.46 -25.04 -16.78
CA VAL A 232 -11.91 -25.11 -16.94
C VAL A 232 -12.34 -24.36 -18.19
N ALA A 233 -13.23 -24.96 -18.98
CA ALA A 233 -13.86 -24.22 -20.07
C ALA A 233 -14.72 -23.07 -19.51
N ARG A 234 -14.76 -21.94 -20.21
CA ARG A 234 -15.51 -20.77 -19.74
C ARG A 234 -17.00 -21.08 -19.50
N ALA A 235 -17.57 -22.00 -20.24
CA ALA A 235 -18.95 -22.44 -20.06
C ALA A 235 -19.21 -23.22 -18.76
N ASP A 236 -18.16 -23.89 -18.22
CA ASP A 236 -18.27 -24.74 -17.04
C ASP A 236 -17.84 -24.02 -15.75
N LEU A 237 -17.42 -22.75 -15.85
CA LEU A 237 -16.86 -22.00 -14.72
C LEU A 237 -17.86 -21.82 -13.58
N ASP A 238 -19.12 -21.54 -13.89
CA ASP A 238 -20.15 -21.31 -12.86
C ASP A 238 -20.49 -22.60 -12.10
N ALA A 239 -20.51 -23.75 -12.82
CA ALA A 239 -20.65 -25.06 -12.20
C ALA A 239 -19.47 -25.41 -11.30
N CYS A 240 -18.24 -25.07 -11.74
CA CYS A 240 -17.03 -25.25 -10.96
C CYS A 240 -17.05 -24.37 -9.68
N ARG A 241 -17.43 -23.10 -9.80
CA ARG A 241 -17.56 -22.17 -8.65
C ARG A 241 -18.57 -22.66 -7.62
N ALA A 242 -19.70 -23.15 -8.05
CA ALA A 242 -20.76 -23.69 -7.16
C ALA A 242 -20.28 -24.92 -6.38
N ARG A 243 -19.39 -25.72 -6.95
CA ARG A 243 -18.94 -27.00 -6.36
C ARG A 243 -17.71 -26.86 -5.49
N HIS A 244 -16.70 -26.07 -5.89
CA HIS A 244 -15.37 -26.09 -5.29
C HIS A 244 -14.96 -24.76 -4.61
N GLN A 245 -15.74 -23.69 -4.74
CA GLN A 245 -15.45 -22.37 -4.15
C GLN A 245 -13.99 -21.92 -4.44
N PRO A 246 -13.63 -21.64 -5.71
CA PRO A 246 -12.27 -21.29 -6.06
C PRO A 246 -11.79 -20.04 -5.31
N ILE A 247 -10.53 -20.06 -4.84
CA ILE A 247 -9.89 -18.90 -4.25
C ILE A 247 -9.49 -17.89 -5.32
N SER A 248 -9.02 -18.37 -6.49
CA SER A 248 -8.66 -17.50 -7.61
C SER A 248 -9.03 -18.10 -8.97
N THR A 249 -9.21 -17.24 -9.97
CA THR A 249 -9.44 -17.63 -11.35
C THR A 249 -8.60 -16.76 -12.27
N ARG A 250 -7.78 -17.40 -13.14
CA ARG A 250 -6.85 -16.71 -14.04
C ARG A 250 -7.12 -17.07 -15.48
N LEU A 251 -6.98 -16.10 -16.39
CA LEU A 251 -7.07 -16.36 -17.82
C LEU A 251 -5.68 -16.75 -18.35
N GLY A 252 -5.57 -17.94 -18.93
CA GLY A 252 -4.35 -18.44 -19.55
C GLY A 252 -4.65 -19.15 -20.86
N GLY A 253 -4.04 -18.70 -21.97
CA GLY A 253 -4.15 -19.40 -23.28
C GLY A 253 -5.59 -19.64 -23.80
N GLY A 254 -6.55 -18.75 -23.45
CA GLY A 254 -7.96 -18.90 -23.85
C GLY A 254 -8.78 -19.84 -22.94
N ARG A 255 -8.17 -20.39 -21.89
CA ARG A 255 -8.83 -21.19 -20.85
C ARG A 255 -8.85 -20.43 -19.54
N VAL A 256 -9.65 -20.87 -18.60
CA VAL A 256 -9.70 -20.35 -17.25
C VAL A 256 -8.99 -21.34 -16.34
N VAL A 257 -7.87 -20.93 -15.76
CA VAL A 257 -7.19 -21.70 -14.72
C VAL A 257 -7.85 -21.34 -13.38
N VAL A 258 -8.34 -22.35 -12.69
CA VAL A 258 -9.02 -22.23 -11.40
C VAL A 258 -8.11 -22.78 -10.32
N HIS A 259 -7.85 -21.98 -9.25
CA HIS A 259 -7.16 -22.45 -8.06
C HIS A 259 -8.14 -22.65 -6.92
N ILE A 260 -7.98 -23.77 -6.22
CA ILE A 260 -8.72 -24.06 -4.98
C ILE A 260 -7.74 -24.38 -3.85
N LEU A 261 -8.17 -24.12 -2.61
CA LEU A 261 -7.44 -24.47 -1.40
C LEU A 261 -8.05 -25.74 -0.82
N SER A 262 -7.25 -26.83 -0.73
CA SER A 262 -7.68 -28.08 -0.13
C SER A 262 -6.51 -28.80 0.51
N ASP A 263 -6.72 -29.35 1.70
CA ASP A 263 -5.72 -30.15 2.44
C ASP A 263 -5.57 -31.57 1.85
N THR A 264 -6.52 -32.00 1.01
CA THR A 264 -6.54 -33.32 0.37
C THR A 264 -6.79 -33.17 -1.14
N ASP A 265 -6.44 -34.19 -1.91
CA ASP A 265 -6.76 -34.24 -3.34
C ASP A 265 -8.26 -34.08 -3.57
N PRO A 266 -8.69 -33.00 -4.25
CA PRO A 266 -10.12 -32.76 -4.53
C PRO A 266 -10.67 -33.66 -5.62
N GLY A 267 -9.83 -34.42 -6.32
CA GLY A 267 -10.23 -35.24 -7.45
C GLY A 267 -10.63 -34.41 -8.70
N GLU A 268 -11.53 -34.95 -9.51
CA GLU A 268 -12.16 -34.27 -10.67
C GLU A 268 -11.18 -33.60 -11.65
N GLY A 269 -9.93 -34.12 -11.77
CA GLY A 269 -8.92 -33.58 -12.67
C GLY A 269 -8.18 -32.36 -12.21
N TYR A 270 -8.26 -32.01 -10.93
CA TYR A 270 -7.36 -31.07 -10.30
C TYR A 270 -5.95 -31.67 -10.17
N VAL A 271 -4.95 -30.84 -10.37
CA VAL A 271 -3.54 -31.21 -10.20
C VAL A 271 -2.88 -30.30 -9.15
N PRO A 272 -1.90 -30.82 -8.40
CA PRO A 272 -1.14 -30.00 -7.46
C PRO A 272 -0.51 -28.80 -8.16
N ALA A 273 -0.60 -27.60 -7.55
CA ALA A 273 -0.02 -26.38 -8.07
C ALA A 273 0.78 -25.66 -6.99
N THR A 274 1.71 -24.81 -7.43
CA THR A 274 2.42 -23.90 -6.54
C THR A 274 1.57 -22.65 -6.34
N GLY A 275 1.25 -22.35 -5.07
CA GLY A 275 0.56 -21.12 -4.71
C GLY A 275 1.49 -19.91 -4.79
N ASP A 276 0.90 -18.75 -4.95
CA ASP A 276 1.59 -17.46 -4.91
C ASP A 276 0.95 -16.50 -3.89
N LEU A 277 1.44 -15.26 -3.82
CA LEU A 277 0.93 -14.27 -2.87
C LEU A 277 -0.53 -13.87 -3.17
N GLU A 278 -0.95 -13.95 -4.44
CA GLU A 278 -2.33 -13.69 -4.84
C GLU A 278 -3.26 -14.79 -4.31
N ASP A 279 -2.82 -16.05 -4.34
CA ASP A 279 -3.57 -17.17 -3.74
C ASP A 279 -3.67 -17.01 -2.22
N ALA A 280 -2.58 -16.58 -1.53
CA ALA A 280 -2.62 -16.28 -0.09
C ALA A 280 -3.59 -15.15 0.24
N TYR A 281 -3.59 -14.09 -0.56
CA TYR A 281 -4.51 -12.96 -0.43
C TYR A 281 -5.97 -13.41 -0.56
N PHE A 282 -6.31 -14.13 -1.63
CA PHE A 282 -7.68 -14.57 -1.86
C PHE A 282 -8.12 -15.64 -0.87
N ALA A 283 -7.24 -16.57 -0.47
CA ALA A 283 -7.53 -17.54 0.58
C ALA A 283 -7.90 -16.85 1.90
N ALA A 284 -7.14 -15.81 2.28
CA ALA A 284 -7.44 -15.01 3.46
C ALA A 284 -8.76 -14.25 3.34
N LEU A 285 -9.16 -13.81 2.15
CA LEU A 285 -10.45 -13.16 1.91
C LEU A 285 -11.63 -14.13 1.90
N SER A 286 -11.43 -15.39 1.56
CA SER A 286 -12.47 -16.41 1.41
C SER A 286 -12.69 -17.25 2.67
N ASP A 287 -11.96 -17.01 3.78
CA ASP A 287 -12.10 -17.80 5.02
C ASP A 287 -13.51 -17.64 5.62
N PRO A 288 -14.33 -18.70 5.65
CA PRO A 288 -15.69 -18.64 6.16
C PRO A 288 -15.79 -18.43 7.69
N ARG A 289 -14.65 -18.51 8.42
CA ARG A 289 -14.60 -18.28 9.88
C ARG A 289 -14.54 -16.79 10.23
N ARG A 290 -14.73 -15.90 9.27
CA ARG A 290 -14.87 -14.48 9.52
C ARG A 290 -16.18 -14.17 10.24
N PRO A 291 -16.15 -13.31 11.27
CA PRO A 291 -17.35 -12.79 11.89
C PRO A 291 -18.17 -11.91 10.91
#